data_6fd35880d28791877d3fbbf454b35ed2
#
_entry.id   6fd35880d28791877d3fbbf454b35ed2
#
_cell.length_a   1.000
_cell.length_b   1.000
_cell.length_c   1.000
_cell.angle_alpha   90.00
_cell.angle_beta   90.00
_cell.angle_gamma   90.00
#
_symmetry.space_group_name_H-M   'P 1'
#
loop_
_entity.id
_entity.type
_entity.pdbx_description
1 polymer ?
#
loop_
_entity_poly.entity_id
_entity_poly.type
_entity_poly.pdbx_seq_one_letter_code
_entity_poly.pdbx_strand_id
1 'polypeptide(L)'
;MKKIIYILLLISFGFSSEIKSKTVEVINQFYDTKVEVSEHTFKIPKSIKKSIQSQIKQKFYRDQIYYWKINVGEQTHYALMDNTIGKSMPITFLVLFNQDKEVIHSSIIKYREAYGGEISGVNWLAQFLGMKQDSLFVYGKEIAGISGATLSVKSFTKGISKLSLLLPYVMSK
;
A
#
# COMPACT_ATOMS: atom_id res chain seq x y z
N MET A 1 -38.32 -1.87 0.83
CA MET A 1 -37.13 -1.59 -0.01
C MET A 1 -36.16 -0.58 0.61
N LYS A 2 -36.58 0.52 1.27
CA LYS A 2 -35.67 1.54 1.84
C LYS A 2 -34.76 1.02 2.99
N LYS A 3 -35.22 0.07 3.82
CA LYS A 3 -34.44 -0.46 4.97
C LYS A 3 -33.23 -1.31 4.55
N ILE A 4 -33.30 -2.03 3.44
CA ILE A 4 -32.21 -2.88 2.94
C ILE A 4 -31.03 -2.02 2.42
N ILE A 5 -31.33 -0.86 1.82
CA ILE A 5 -30.31 0.08 1.33
C ILE A 5 -29.51 0.68 2.50
N TYR A 6 -30.14 0.98 3.65
CA TYR A 6 -29.45 1.51 4.82
C TYR A 6 -28.51 0.48 5.49
N ILE A 7 -28.88 -0.80 5.50
CA ILE A 7 -28.05 -1.88 6.06
C ILE A 7 -26.79 -2.09 5.18
N LEU A 8 -26.93 -2.07 3.85
CA LEU A 8 -25.81 -2.17 2.91
C LEU A 8 -24.85 -0.98 3.02
N LEU A 9 -25.35 0.23 3.25
CA LEU A 9 -24.53 1.44 3.44
C LEU A 9 -23.74 1.38 4.76
N LEU A 10 -24.34 0.89 5.84
CA LEU A 10 -23.68 0.70 7.14
C LEU A 10 -22.58 -0.36 7.08
N ILE A 11 -22.78 -1.45 6.34
CA ILE A 11 -21.77 -2.50 6.17
C ILE A 11 -20.57 -1.97 5.37
N SER A 12 -20.80 -1.15 4.35
CA SER A 12 -19.70 -0.55 3.56
C SER A 12 -18.89 0.48 4.36
N PHE A 13 -19.53 1.21 5.26
CA PHE A 13 -18.89 2.19 6.13
C PHE A 13 -18.04 1.51 7.22
N GLY A 14 -18.56 0.44 7.83
CA GLY A 14 -17.83 -0.35 8.82
C GLY A 14 -16.57 -1.04 8.24
N PHE A 15 -16.67 -1.56 7.03
CA PHE A 15 -15.54 -2.23 6.37
C PHE A 15 -14.38 -1.28 6.03
N SER A 16 -14.68 -0.04 5.62
CA SER A 16 -13.65 0.99 5.38
C SER A 16 -12.97 1.42 6.69
N SER A 17 -13.73 1.55 7.77
CA SER A 17 -13.22 1.90 9.09
C SER A 17 -12.27 0.84 9.65
N GLU A 18 -12.63 -0.45 9.55
CA GLU A 18 -11.78 -1.58 9.98
C GLU A 18 -10.40 -1.59 9.32
N ILE A 19 -10.35 -1.40 7.99
CA ILE A 19 -9.08 -1.36 7.24
C ILE A 19 -8.22 -0.18 7.70
N LYS A 20 -8.80 0.98 7.92
CA LYS A 20 -8.07 2.16 8.40
C LYS A 20 -7.53 1.98 9.82
N SER A 21 -8.36 1.45 10.74
CA SER A 21 -7.93 1.13 12.10
C SER A 21 -6.77 0.15 12.10
N LYS A 22 -6.86 -0.93 11.33
CA LYS A 22 -5.77 -1.90 11.17
C LYS A 22 -4.51 -1.27 10.59
N THR A 23 -4.66 -0.32 9.67
CA THR A 23 -3.51 0.40 9.09
C THR A 23 -2.79 1.23 10.14
N VAL A 24 -3.52 1.97 10.98
CA VAL A 24 -2.94 2.76 12.08
C VAL A 24 -2.28 1.85 13.12
N GLU A 25 -2.89 0.71 13.42
CA GLU A 25 -2.30 -0.31 14.28
C GLU A 25 -0.94 -0.80 13.75
N VAL A 26 -0.85 -1.16 12.47
CA VAL A 26 0.40 -1.57 11.82
C VAL A 26 1.45 -0.46 11.88
N ILE A 27 1.07 0.80 11.67
CA ILE A 27 1.98 1.95 11.79
C ILE A 27 2.53 2.03 13.23
N ASN A 28 1.68 2.00 14.24
CA ASN A 28 2.09 2.09 15.64
C ASN A 28 2.98 0.91 16.06
N GLN A 29 2.68 -0.30 15.61
CA GLN A 29 3.50 -1.49 15.87
C GLN A 29 4.89 -1.38 15.25
N PHE A 30 5.02 -0.77 14.07
CA PHE A 30 6.32 -0.61 13.41
C PHE A 30 7.26 0.32 14.19
N TYR A 31 6.75 1.39 14.78
CA TYR A 31 7.58 2.36 15.53
C TYR A 31 7.86 1.94 16.98
N ASP A 32 7.24 0.87 17.46
CA ASP A 32 7.35 0.38 18.84
C ASP A 32 7.08 1.48 19.91
N THR A 33 6.52 2.60 19.47
CA THR A 33 6.14 3.76 20.28
C THR A 33 4.89 4.40 19.73
N LYS A 34 4.19 5.17 20.55
CA LYS A 34 3.07 5.97 20.09
C LYS A 34 3.59 7.17 19.31
N VAL A 35 3.42 7.14 17.99
CA VAL A 35 3.73 8.26 17.08
C VAL A 35 2.48 9.07 16.78
N GLU A 36 2.69 10.35 16.44
CA GLU A 36 1.59 11.18 15.94
C GLU A 36 1.30 10.84 14.47
N VAL A 37 0.08 10.38 14.22
CA VAL A 37 -0.36 9.92 12.89
C VAL A 37 -1.56 10.72 12.45
N SER A 38 -1.47 11.36 11.28
CA SER A 38 -2.58 12.09 10.67
C SER A 38 -2.98 11.46 9.33
N GLU A 39 -4.28 11.15 9.19
CA GLU A 39 -4.85 10.56 7.97
C GLU A 39 -5.19 11.64 6.94
N HIS A 40 -4.85 11.38 5.70
CA HIS A 40 -5.09 12.24 4.55
C HIS A 40 -5.55 11.44 3.33
N THR A 41 -6.07 12.17 2.35
CA THR A 41 -6.44 11.62 1.04
C THR A 41 -5.73 12.40 -0.05
N PHE A 42 -5.13 11.71 -1.01
CA PHE A 42 -4.51 12.29 -2.18
C PHE A 42 -5.29 11.92 -3.44
N LYS A 43 -5.91 12.91 -4.09
CA LYS A 43 -6.54 12.74 -5.41
C LYS A 43 -5.44 12.74 -6.47
N ILE A 44 -5.29 11.64 -7.19
CA ILE A 44 -4.24 11.45 -8.19
C ILE A 44 -4.59 12.23 -9.46
N PRO A 45 -3.78 13.24 -9.86
CA PRO A 45 -4.01 13.93 -11.13
C PRO A 45 -3.97 12.97 -12.31
N LYS A 46 -4.86 13.16 -13.29
CA LYS A 46 -5.00 12.24 -14.44
C LYS A 46 -3.69 12.04 -15.22
N SER A 47 -2.88 13.09 -15.38
CA SER A 47 -1.57 13.02 -16.04
C SER A 47 -0.59 12.13 -15.28
N ILE A 48 -0.47 12.32 -13.96
CA ILE A 48 0.40 11.52 -13.09
C ILE A 48 -0.07 10.06 -13.07
N LYS A 49 -1.38 9.84 -12.93
CA LYS A 49 -1.99 8.51 -12.98
C LYS A 49 -1.62 7.78 -14.27
N LYS A 50 -1.78 8.43 -15.42
CA LYS A 50 -1.46 7.87 -16.74
C LYS A 50 0.03 7.56 -16.88
N SER A 51 0.90 8.48 -16.46
CA SER A 51 2.36 8.31 -16.51
C SER A 51 2.83 7.09 -15.71
N ILE A 52 2.47 7.03 -14.42
CA ILE A 52 2.86 5.93 -13.53
C ILE A 52 2.30 4.59 -14.02
N GLN A 53 1.03 4.54 -14.44
CA GLN A 53 0.42 3.31 -14.97
C GLN A 53 1.11 2.82 -16.24
N SER A 54 1.55 3.73 -17.10
CA SER A 54 2.28 3.38 -18.33
C SER A 54 3.66 2.81 -18.01
N GLN A 55 4.37 3.38 -17.04
CA GLN A 55 5.69 2.94 -16.63
C GLN A 55 5.67 1.57 -15.93
N ILE A 56 4.79 1.40 -14.94
CA ILE A 56 4.70 0.19 -14.11
C ILE A 56 3.88 -0.94 -14.77
N LYS A 57 3.07 -0.60 -15.79
CA LYS A 57 2.11 -1.55 -16.40
C LYS A 57 1.16 -2.14 -15.36
N GLN A 58 0.66 -1.27 -14.46
CA GLN A 58 -0.37 -1.60 -13.47
C GLN A 58 -1.30 -0.41 -13.25
N LYS A 59 -2.62 -0.68 -13.13
CA LYS A 59 -3.64 0.35 -12.91
C LYS A 59 -3.70 0.79 -11.46
N PHE A 60 -4.08 2.06 -11.23
CA PHE A 60 -4.71 2.48 -10.00
C PHE A 60 -6.21 2.19 -10.11
N TYR A 61 -6.75 1.43 -9.17
CA TYR A 61 -8.19 1.06 -9.19
C TYR A 61 -9.10 2.16 -8.65
N ARG A 62 -8.51 3.21 -8.04
CA ARG A 62 -9.21 4.41 -7.56
C ARG A 62 -8.55 5.66 -8.10
N ASP A 63 -9.28 6.79 -8.04
CA ASP A 63 -8.74 8.11 -8.42
C ASP A 63 -8.09 8.82 -7.24
N GLN A 64 -8.10 8.20 -6.07
CA GLN A 64 -7.47 8.69 -4.85
C GLN A 64 -6.90 7.55 -4.04
N ILE A 65 -5.88 7.86 -3.23
CA ILE A 65 -5.33 6.96 -2.21
C ILE A 65 -5.49 7.58 -0.83
N TYR A 66 -5.49 6.74 0.20
CA TYR A 66 -5.30 7.15 1.58
C TYR A 66 -3.80 7.13 1.89
N TYR A 67 -3.36 8.13 2.65
CA TYR A 67 -2.00 8.18 3.17
C TYR A 67 -2.00 8.78 4.57
N TRP A 68 -0.96 8.50 5.32
CA TRP A 68 -0.75 9.03 6.67
C TRP A 68 0.58 9.75 6.71
N LYS A 69 0.60 10.92 7.34
CA LYS A 69 1.82 11.59 7.78
C LYS A 69 2.10 11.14 9.20
N ILE A 70 3.35 10.80 9.47
CA ILE A 70 3.80 10.22 10.74
C ILE A 70 4.97 11.06 11.22
N ASN A 71 4.79 11.76 12.34
CA ASN A 71 5.83 12.59 12.92
C ASN A 71 6.73 11.73 13.82
N VAL A 72 8.01 11.66 13.48
CA VAL A 72 9.04 10.88 14.17
C VAL A 72 10.19 11.83 14.53
N GLY A 73 10.14 12.42 15.71
CA GLY A 73 11.04 13.50 16.09
C GLY A 73 10.88 14.71 15.15
N GLU A 74 11.98 15.13 14.53
CA GLU A 74 11.99 16.25 13.56
C GLU A 74 11.68 15.79 12.11
N GLN A 75 11.47 14.50 11.88
CA GLN A 75 11.25 13.94 10.56
C GLN A 75 9.78 13.62 10.34
N THR A 76 9.34 13.73 9.08
CA THR A 76 8.02 13.26 8.66
C THR A 76 8.18 12.05 7.75
N HIS A 77 7.61 10.92 8.19
CA HIS A 77 7.48 9.72 7.40
C HIS A 77 6.09 9.65 6.75
N TYR A 78 5.94 8.83 5.73
CA TYR A 78 4.71 8.71 4.96
C TYR A 78 4.31 7.25 4.82
N ALA A 79 3.05 6.94 5.11
CA ALA A 79 2.48 5.63 4.85
C ALA A 79 1.42 5.75 3.75
N LEU A 80 1.57 5.03 2.65
CA LEU A 80 0.64 5.04 1.53
C LEU A 80 -0.06 3.69 1.43
N MET A 81 -1.40 3.70 1.32
CA MET A 81 -2.21 2.50 1.18
C MET A 81 -2.84 2.43 -0.21
N ASP A 82 -2.72 1.27 -0.85
CA ASP A 82 -3.37 1.00 -2.13
C ASP A 82 -3.87 -0.44 -2.21
N ASN A 83 -4.53 -0.77 -3.32
CA ASN A 83 -4.96 -2.11 -3.65
C ASN A 83 -4.31 -2.55 -4.96
N THR A 84 -3.99 -3.83 -5.03
CA THR A 84 -3.63 -4.50 -6.27
C THR A 84 -4.46 -5.77 -6.43
N ILE A 85 -4.54 -6.32 -7.62
CA ILE A 85 -5.20 -7.60 -7.86
C ILE A 85 -4.13 -8.70 -7.92
N GLY A 86 -4.28 -9.71 -7.07
CA GLY A 86 -3.46 -10.90 -7.11
C GLY A 86 -3.80 -11.79 -8.30
N LYS A 87 -4.17 -13.03 -8.07
CA LYS A 87 -4.70 -13.91 -9.12
C LYS A 87 -6.14 -13.50 -9.51
N SER A 88 -7.01 -13.27 -8.52
CA SER A 88 -8.43 -12.97 -8.73
C SER A 88 -8.99 -11.96 -7.74
N MET A 89 -8.40 -11.84 -6.55
CA MET A 89 -8.92 -11.03 -5.45
C MET A 89 -8.01 -9.83 -5.14
N PRO A 90 -8.58 -8.75 -4.56
CA PRO A 90 -7.81 -7.58 -4.19
C PRO A 90 -6.95 -7.84 -2.95
N ILE A 91 -5.69 -7.40 -3.05
CA ILE A 91 -4.72 -7.35 -1.96
C ILE A 91 -4.62 -5.90 -1.53
N THR A 92 -5.03 -5.58 -0.29
CA THR A 92 -4.86 -4.26 0.31
C THR A 92 -3.53 -4.22 1.04
N PHE A 93 -2.70 -3.25 0.76
CA PHE A 93 -1.34 -3.17 1.32
C PHE A 93 -0.96 -1.75 1.69
N LEU A 94 0.01 -1.65 2.58
CA LEU A 94 0.60 -0.41 3.09
C LEU A 94 2.09 -0.41 2.80
N VAL A 95 2.63 0.75 2.46
CA VAL A 95 4.08 0.98 2.34
C VAL A 95 4.44 2.22 3.14
N LEU A 96 5.42 2.09 4.03
CA LEU A 96 5.98 3.19 4.80
C LEU A 96 7.26 3.67 4.14
N PHE A 97 7.40 4.98 4.06
CA PHE A 97 8.58 5.65 3.50
C PHE A 97 9.14 6.65 4.52
N ASN A 98 10.46 6.74 4.60
CA ASN A 98 11.12 7.81 5.32
C ASN A 98 11.11 9.13 4.49
N GLN A 99 11.67 10.20 5.06
CA GLN A 99 11.79 11.49 4.37
C GLN A 99 12.68 11.44 3.11
N ASP A 100 13.60 10.46 3.01
CA ASP A 100 14.48 10.24 1.85
C ASP A 100 13.81 9.39 0.75
N LYS A 101 12.50 9.12 0.91
CA LYS A 101 11.67 8.33 0.00
C LYS A 101 12.09 6.86 -0.12
N GLU A 102 12.77 6.34 0.88
CA GLU A 102 13.09 4.92 0.97
C GLU A 102 11.95 4.16 1.61
N VAL A 103 11.70 2.96 1.12
CA VAL A 103 10.79 2.00 1.77
C VAL A 103 11.43 1.54 3.08
N ILE A 104 10.80 1.85 4.20
CA ILE A 104 11.24 1.42 5.54
C ILE A 104 10.37 0.29 6.10
N HIS A 105 9.17 0.10 5.55
CA HIS A 105 8.29 -1.02 5.91
C HIS A 105 7.26 -1.27 4.81
N SER A 106 6.84 -2.52 4.67
CA SER A 106 5.67 -2.87 3.87
C SER A 106 4.83 -3.92 4.60
N SER A 107 3.51 -3.86 4.43
CA SER A 107 2.58 -4.79 5.10
C SER A 107 1.36 -5.08 4.24
N ILE A 108 0.87 -6.31 4.34
CA ILE A 108 -0.43 -6.69 3.77
C ILE A 108 -1.51 -6.44 4.83
N ILE A 109 -2.35 -5.46 4.59
CA ILE A 109 -3.47 -5.09 5.48
C ILE A 109 -4.61 -6.09 5.34
N LYS A 110 -4.93 -6.51 4.11
CA LYS A 110 -5.95 -7.54 3.86
C LYS A 110 -5.61 -8.36 2.63
N TYR A 111 -5.41 -9.66 2.84
CA TYR A 111 -5.25 -10.66 1.80
C TYR A 111 -6.56 -11.42 1.62
N ARG A 112 -7.00 -11.61 0.38
CA ARG A 112 -8.31 -12.21 0.08
C ARG A 112 -8.22 -13.42 -0.86
N GLU A 113 -7.02 -13.73 -1.34
CA GLU A 113 -6.79 -14.93 -2.14
C GLU A 113 -6.83 -16.19 -1.27
N ALA A 114 -7.21 -17.33 -1.86
CA ALA A 114 -7.25 -18.61 -1.14
C ALA A 114 -5.86 -19.20 -0.88
N TYR A 115 -4.85 -18.81 -1.68
CA TYR A 115 -3.49 -19.35 -1.62
C TYR A 115 -2.46 -18.22 -1.68
N GLY A 116 -1.23 -18.51 -1.23
CA GLY A 116 -0.10 -17.59 -1.30
C GLY A 116 -0.09 -16.55 -0.16
N GLY A 117 -0.66 -16.89 0.99
CA GLY A 117 -0.65 -16.05 2.20
C GLY A 117 0.75 -15.72 2.70
N GLU A 118 1.76 -16.49 2.29
CA GLU A 118 3.19 -16.30 2.59
C GLU A 118 3.72 -14.94 2.11
N ILE A 119 3.02 -14.28 1.16
CA ILE A 119 3.31 -12.89 0.76
C ILE A 119 3.23 -11.91 1.93
N SER A 120 2.48 -12.25 2.99
CA SER A 120 2.37 -11.47 4.22
C SER A 120 3.51 -11.74 5.21
N GLY A 121 4.41 -12.66 4.91
CA GLY A 121 5.53 -13.03 5.78
C GLY A 121 6.57 -11.92 5.89
N VAL A 122 6.98 -11.59 7.13
CA VAL A 122 7.92 -10.51 7.42
C VAL A 122 9.23 -10.65 6.64
N ASN A 123 9.79 -11.86 6.58
CA ASN A 123 11.04 -12.13 5.85
C ASN A 123 10.91 -11.89 4.35
N TRP A 124 9.76 -12.21 3.76
CA TRP A 124 9.52 -11.95 2.35
C TRP A 124 9.33 -10.45 2.08
N LEU A 125 8.58 -9.75 2.94
CA LEU A 125 8.34 -8.31 2.84
C LEU A 125 9.62 -7.48 3.06
N ALA A 126 10.58 -8.00 3.82
CA ALA A 126 11.86 -7.34 4.08
C ALA A 126 12.70 -7.10 2.80
N GLN A 127 12.43 -7.83 1.71
CA GLN A 127 13.11 -7.63 0.44
C GLN A 127 12.89 -6.24 -0.19
N PHE A 128 11.85 -5.51 0.26
CA PHE A 128 11.53 -4.18 -0.25
C PHE A 128 12.18 -3.04 0.54
N LEU A 129 12.86 -3.35 1.66
CA LEU A 129 13.48 -2.34 2.50
C LEU A 129 14.64 -1.62 1.77
N GLY A 130 14.76 -0.31 1.97
CA GLY A 130 15.78 0.54 1.35
C GLY A 130 15.52 0.87 -0.12
N MET A 131 14.46 0.36 -0.72
CA MET A 131 14.13 0.62 -2.11
C MET A 131 13.57 2.04 -2.31
N LYS A 132 13.98 2.69 -3.42
CA LYS A 132 13.56 4.05 -3.81
C LYS A 132 12.79 4.03 -5.14
N GLN A 133 12.30 5.19 -5.56
CA GLN A 133 11.50 5.33 -6.78
C GLN A 133 12.26 4.96 -8.08
N ASP A 134 13.57 5.08 -8.08
CA ASP A 134 14.47 4.74 -9.18
C ASP A 134 14.91 3.27 -9.17
N SER A 135 14.61 2.55 -8.11
CA SER A 135 14.88 1.12 -8.00
C SER A 135 13.88 0.34 -8.86
N LEU A 136 14.38 -0.45 -9.79
CA LEU A 136 13.55 -1.36 -10.59
C LEU A 136 13.32 -2.64 -9.80
N PHE A 137 12.16 -2.72 -9.17
CA PHE A 137 11.72 -3.95 -8.50
C PHE A 137 11.30 -4.99 -9.54
N VAL A 138 12.15 -5.95 -9.80
CA VAL A 138 11.89 -6.99 -10.79
C VAL A 138 11.72 -8.32 -10.10
N TYR A 139 10.51 -8.90 -10.23
CA TYR A 139 10.24 -10.26 -9.83
C TYR A 139 11.23 -11.23 -10.51
N GLY A 140 11.81 -12.12 -9.72
CA GLY A 140 12.75 -13.14 -10.19
C GLY A 140 14.19 -12.64 -10.36
N LYS A 141 14.47 -11.38 -10.03
CA LYS A 141 15.81 -10.82 -9.88
C LYS A 141 16.02 -10.39 -8.44
N GLU A 142 15.56 -9.17 -8.09
CA GLU A 142 15.71 -8.62 -6.74
C GLU A 142 14.66 -9.20 -5.77
N ILE A 143 13.49 -9.60 -6.28
CA ILE A 143 12.38 -10.11 -5.45
C ILE A 143 12.18 -11.59 -5.69
N ALA A 144 12.37 -12.38 -4.64
CA ALA A 144 12.15 -13.83 -4.65
C ALA A 144 10.67 -14.17 -4.86
N GLY A 145 10.42 -15.25 -5.59
CA GLY A 145 9.08 -15.78 -5.79
C GLY A 145 8.55 -16.55 -4.58
N ILE A 146 7.23 -16.76 -4.60
CA ILE A 146 6.53 -17.66 -3.70
C ILE A 146 5.83 -18.71 -4.57
N SER A 147 6.06 -20.01 -4.27
CA SER A 147 5.40 -21.09 -5.01
C SER A 147 3.88 -20.98 -4.89
N GLY A 148 3.16 -21.11 -6.00
CA GLY A 148 1.71 -20.96 -6.03
C GLY A 148 1.18 -19.51 -5.96
N ALA A 149 2.04 -18.50 -5.71
CA ALA A 149 1.63 -17.09 -5.55
C ALA A 149 2.26 -16.13 -6.58
N THR A 150 2.78 -16.61 -7.69
CA THR A 150 3.50 -15.81 -8.70
C THR A 150 2.76 -14.54 -9.13
N LEU A 151 1.44 -14.62 -9.37
CA LEU A 151 0.65 -13.46 -9.79
C LEU A 151 0.52 -12.42 -8.67
N SER A 152 0.29 -12.87 -7.44
CA SER A 152 0.22 -11.99 -6.26
C SER A 152 1.55 -11.30 -6.00
N VAL A 153 2.68 -12.04 -6.06
CA VAL A 153 4.03 -11.49 -5.91
C VAL A 153 4.31 -10.43 -6.97
N LYS A 154 4.11 -10.74 -8.26
CA LYS A 154 4.31 -9.77 -9.36
C LYS A 154 3.45 -8.53 -9.19
N SER A 155 2.19 -8.71 -8.78
CA SER A 155 1.25 -7.62 -8.64
C SER A 155 1.59 -6.72 -7.44
N PHE A 156 1.98 -7.31 -6.32
CA PHE A 156 2.41 -6.58 -5.13
C PHE A 156 3.73 -5.81 -5.38
N THR A 157 4.72 -6.43 -6.00
CA THR A 157 5.99 -5.79 -6.39
C THR A 157 5.73 -4.53 -7.23
N LYS A 158 4.88 -4.64 -8.26
CA LYS A 158 4.45 -3.49 -9.06
C LYS A 158 3.69 -2.46 -8.23
N GLY A 159 2.90 -2.90 -7.26
CA GLY A 159 2.17 -2.04 -6.34
C GLY A 159 3.10 -1.16 -5.51
N ILE A 160 4.19 -1.72 -4.96
CA ILE A 160 5.21 -0.96 -4.23
C ILE A 160 5.88 0.06 -5.16
N SER A 161 6.36 -0.36 -6.34
CA SER A 161 6.97 0.56 -7.33
C SER A 161 6.02 1.70 -7.72
N LYS A 162 4.73 1.40 -7.87
CA LYS A 162 3.69 2.39 -8.18
C LYS A 162 3.54 3.44 -7.07
N LEU A 163 3.56 3.03 -5.80
CA LEU A 163 3.49 3.94 -4.66
C LEU A 163 4.78 4.74 -4.48
N SER A 164 5.94 4.14 -4.72
CA SER A 164 7.24 4.84 -4.69
C SER A 164 7.29 5.97 -5.73
N LEU A 165 6.77 5.75 -6.94
CA LEU A 165 6.66 6.79 -7.97
C LEU A 165 5.61 7.86 -7.64
N LEU A 166 4.57 7.52 -6.87
CA LEU A 166 3.54 8.45 -6.47
C LEU A 166 3.96 9.33 -5.29
N LEU A 167 4.83 8.83 -4.42
CA LEU A 167 5.23 9.47 -3.16
C LEU A 167 5.69 10.92 -3.31
N PRO A 168 6.56 11.32 -4.27
CA PRO A 168 6.98 12.71 -4.41
C PRO A 168 5.83 13.70 -4.59
N TYR A 169 4.77 13.28 -5.28
CA TYR A 169 3.57 14.10 -5.49
C TYR A 169 2.70 14.19 -4.23
N VAL A 170 2.72 13.16 -3.38
CA VAL A 170 2.05 13.18 -2.07
C VAL A 170 2.79 14.10 -1.11
N MET A 171 4.13 14.03 -1.07
CA MET A 171 4.97 14.87 -0.20
C MET A 171 4.93 16.35 -0.55
N SER A 172 4.60 16.73 -1.79
CA SER A 172 4.49 18.11 -2.23
C SER A 172 3.20 18.80 -1.79
N LYS A 173 2.33 18.14 -1.01
CA LYS A 173 1.06 18.61 -0.46
C LYS A 173 1.15 18.80 1.05
#